data_6c3949b7b72912e4803eebc52a1fd30d
#
_entry.id   6c3949b7b72912e4803eebc52a1fd30d
#
_cell.length_a   1.000
_cell.length_b   1.000
_cell.length_c   1.000
_cell.angle_alpha   90.00
_cell.angle_beta   90.00
_cell.angle_gamma   90.00
#
_symmetry.space_group_name_H-M   'P 1'
#
loop_
_entity.id
_entity.type
_entity.pdbx_description
1 polymer ?
#
loop_
_entity_poly.entity_id
_entity_poly.type
_entity_poly.pdbx_seq_one_letter_code
_entity_poly.pdbx_strand_id
1 'polypeptide(L)'
;MPARDKPARDLLDFYLEAGVDALLGEQPVDRLAADTGAAARTLTSPLAGEVDPQSGSGGGYATSSSTNRSPPSPTLPLKGGGSPEPVAPPAPDAAAMAAREAAKSARSLDELRAILEKFDGCALKATATQLVFADGNPKARVMFVGEAPGRDEDIEGLPFVGRSGKLLDRMLAAIRLDRTSVYIANIVPWRPPGNRTPTPQESQICLPFIQRQIELVDPDILVCLGGPSAQTLLGIKDGITKTRGRWFTYDTGKREIRAMPTFHPAFLLRSPLQKRFAWRDFLAIKKALAD
;
A
#
# COMPACT_ATOMS: atom_id res chain seq x y z
N MET A 1 -6.96 -43.62 -15.48
CA MET A 1 -5.66 -43.41 -14.81
C MET A 1 -5.13 -42.04 -15.16
N PRO A 2 -4.55 -41.29 -14.25
CA PRO A 2 -4.80 -41.09 -12.85
C PRO A 2 -4.96 -39.57 -12.48
N ALA A 3 -5.98 -39.28 -11.67
CA ALA A 3 -6.23 -37.94 -11.15
C ALA A 3 -5.54 -37.65 -9.81
N ARG A 4 -4.46 -38.39 -9.45
CA ARG A 4 -3.80 -38.27 -8.13
C ARG A 4 -2.61 -37.31 -8.03
N ASP A 5 -2.04 -36.88 -9.16
CA ASP A 5 -0.80 -36.07 -9.11
C ASP A 5 -1.02 -34.56 -9.16
N LYS A 6 -2.23 -34.11 -9.49
CA LYS A 6 -2.56 -32.69 -9.59
C LYS A 6 -2.39 -31.93 -8.25
N PRO A 7 -2.88 -32.44 -7.10
CA PRO A 7 -2.75 -31.72 -5.84
C PRO A 7 -1.32 -31.62 -5.30
N ALA A 8 -0.46 -32.60 -5.60
CA ALA A 8 0.94 -32.58 -5.16
C ALA A 8 1.77 -31.60 -6.00
N ARG A 9 1.48 -31.51 -7.29
CA ARG A 9 2.14 -30.58 -8.21
C ARG A 9 1.76 -29.13 -7.89
N ASP A 10 0.47 -28.86 -7.67
CA ASP A 10 -0.03 -27.55 -7.27
C ASP A 10 0.56 -27.11 -5.90
N LEU A 11 0.81 -28.07 -5.00
CA LEU A 11 1.47 -27.81 -3.72
C LEU A 11 2.96 -27.49 -3.89
N LEU A 12 3.67 -28.22 -4.77
CA LEU A 12 5.07 -27.97 -5.08
C LEU A 12 5.25 -26.62 -5.81
N ASP A 13 4.39 -26.29 -6.75
CA ASP A 13 4.37 -25.01 -7.43
C ASP A 13 4.08 -23.86 -6.43
N PHE A 14 3.20 -24.08 -5.48
CA PHE A 14 2.97 -23.15 -4.38
C PHE A 14 4.23 -22.92 -3.52
N TYR A 15 4.99 -23.96 -3.20
CA TYR A 15 6.24 -23.83 -2.43
C TYR A 15 7.33 -23.14 -3.25
N LEU A 16 7.51 -23.47 -4.52
CA LEU A 16 8.46 -22.85 -5.43
C LEU A 16 8.14 -21.35 -5.62
N GLU A 17 6.89 -21.01 -5.86
CA GLU A 17 6.46 -19.63 -5.98
C GLU A 17 6.48 -18.86 -4.63
N ALA A 18 6.41 -19.59 -3.52
CA ALA A 18 6.60 -19.03 -2.18
C ALA A 18 8.07 -18.74 -1.84
N GLY A 19 9.00 -19.01 -2.77
CA GLY A 19 10.44 -18.80 -2.59
C GLY A 19 11.09 -19.86 -1.70
N VAL A 20 10.51 -21.07 -1.62
CA VAL A 20 11.15 -22.23 -1.01
C VAL A 20 11.96 -22.90 -2.13
N ASP A 21 13.20 -22.47 -2.29
CA ASP A 21 14.14 -22.91 -3.33
C ASP A 21 15.14 -23.98 -2.86
N ALA A 22 15.02 -24.41 -1.59
CA ALA A 22 15.86 -25.45 -1.02
C ALA A 22 15.00 -26.67 -0.64
N LEU A 23 15.35 -27.83 -1.20
CA LEU A 23 14.90 -29.13 -0.69
C LEU A 23 15.47 -29.29 0.74
N LEU A 24 14.60 -29.46 1.73
CA LEU A 24 15.02 -29.86 3.06
C LEU A 24 15.57 -31.28 2.96
N GLY A 25 16.87 -31.45 3.20
CA GLY A 25 17.46 -32.76 3.34
C GLY A 25 16.82 -33.53 4.51
N GLU A 26 16.75 -34.85 4.40
CA GLU A 26 16.16 -35.70 5.46
C GLU A 26 16.95 -35.70 6.77
N GLN A 27 18.16 -35.11 6.78
CA GLN A 27 18.97 -34.96 7.98
C GLN A 27 19.05 -33.49 8.41
N PRO A 28 18.87 -33.18 9.70
CA PRO A 28 19.01 -31.84 10.22
C PRO A 28 20.46 -31.36 10.06
N VAL A 29 20.66 -30.22 9.38
CA VAL A 29 21.95 -29.55 9.28
C VAL A 29 22.11 -28.61 10.47
N ASP A 30 23.09 -28.88 11.33
CA ASP A 30 23.47 -27.98 12.41
C ASP A 30 24.25 -26.79 11.84
N ARG A 31 23.59 -25.67 11.66
CA ARG A 31 24.17 -24.42 11.18
C ARG A 31 24.91 -23.62 12.26
N LEU A 32 24.96 -24.13 13.49
CA LEU A 32 25.69 -23.53 14.62
C LEU A 32 27.00 -24.26 14.90
N ALA A 33 27.26 -25.42 14.30
CA ALA A 33 28.55 -26.08 14.36
C ALA A 33 29.56 -25.22 13.59
N ALA A 34 30.63 -24.80 14.27
CA ALA A 34 31.72 -24.04 13.67
C ALA A 34 32.33 -24.82 12.50
N ASP A 35 32.32 -24.22 11.32
CA ASP A 35 32.82 -24.80 10.07
C ASP A 35 34.34 -24.91 10.14
N THR A 36 34.85 -26.07 10.56
CA THR A 36 36.27 -26.42 10.43
C THR A 36 36.49 -27.10 9.10
N GLY A 37 36.64 -26.31 8.06
CA GLY A 37 37.28 -26.67 6.79
C GLY A 37 36.33 -27.11 5.68
N ALA A 38 35.92 -26.21 4.84
CA ALA A 38 35.69 -26.47 3.40
C ALA A 38 35.83 -25.17 2.61
N ALA A 39 36.58 -25.29 1.54
CA ALA A 39 37.08 -24.25 0.63
C ALA A 39 35.99 -23.26 0.16
N ALA A 40 36.30 -21.99 0.26
CA ALA A 40 35.60 -20.88 -0.38
C ALA A 40 35.46 -21.11 -1.89
N ARG A 41 34.25 -21.30 -2.39
CA ARG A 41 33.93 -21.11 -3.80
C ARG A 41 33.64 -19.64 -4.02
N THR A 42 34.63 -18.92 -4.47
CA THR A 42 34.55 -17.57 -5.01
C THR A 42 33.62 -17.54 -6.22
N LEU A 43 32.46 -16.96 -6.07
CA LEU A 43 31.65 -16.48 -7.20
C LEU A 43 32.20 -15.12 -7.60
N THR A 44 33.05 -15.08 -8.62
CA THR A 44 33.48 -13.87 -9.29
C THR A 44 32.32 -13.33 -10.12
N SER A 45 31.79 -12.17 -9.76
CA SER A 45 31.00 -11.33 -10.65
C SER A 45 31.96 -10.53 -11.55
N PRO A 46 31.76 -10.52 -12.87
CA PRO A 46 32.50 -9.61 -13.73
C PRO A 46 31.71 -8.31 -13.88
N LEU A 47 32.19 -7.23 -13.27
CA LEU A 47 31.98 -5.84 -13.64
C LEU A 47 32.47 -4.90 -12.52
N ALA A 48 33.79 -4.67 -12.50
CA ALA A 48 34.37 -3.48 -11.90
C ALA A 48 35.52 -3.04 -12.81
N GLY A 49 35.24 -1.94 -13.51
CA GLY A 49 36.28 -1.23 -14.27
C GLY A 49 37.23 -0.56 -13.29
N GLU A 50 38.49 -0.80 -13.54
CA GLU A 50 39.65 -0.21 -12.93
C GLU A 50 39.69 1.29 -13.14
N VAL A 51 39.90 2.08 -12.06
CA VAL A 51 40.39 3.46 -12.13
C VAL A 51 41.61 3.56 -11.23
N ASP A 52 42.73 3.78 -11.85
CA ASP A 52 44.05 3.97 -11.26
C ASP A 52 44.14 5.29 -10.45
N PRO A 53 44.89 5.32 -9.34
CA PRO A 53 45.20 6.56 -8.62
C PRO A 53 46.60 7.03 -8.95
N GLN A 54 46.74 8.24 -9.54
CA GLN A 54 48.03 8.96 -9.52
C GLN A 54 47.85 10.42 -9.13
N SER A 55 48.41 10.69 -7.98
CA SER A 55 49.38 11.71 -7.58
C SER A 55 49.16 13.20 -7.94
N GLY A 56 49.36 14.03 -6.94
CA GLY A 56 50.04 15.35 -7.11
C GLY A 56 49.57 16.48 -6.20
N SER A 57 50.17 16.55 -5.09
CA SER A 57 50.74 17.71 -4.34
C SER A 57 50.43 19.13 -4.76
N GLY A 58 50.11 19.96 -3.76
CA GLY A 58 50.77 21.26 -3.59
C GLY A 58 49.93 22.52 -3.68
N GLY A 59 49.78 23.18 -2.54
CA GLY A 59 50.18 24.56 -2.36
C GLY A 59 49.20 25.69 -2.63
N GLY A 60 49.02 26.51 -1.62
CA GLY A 60 49.08 27.94 -1.79
C GLY A 60 47.81 28.77 -1.51
N TYR A 61 47.88 29.47 -0.41
CA TYR A 61 47.01 30.57 0.02
C TYR A 61 46.96 31.72 -1.00
N ALA A 62 45.79 32.38 -1.15
CA ALA A 62 45.73 33.85 -1.26
C ALA A 62 44.25 34.34 -1.13
N THR A 63 44.04 35.17 -0.17
CA THR A 63 42.92 36.09 0.00
C THR A 63 42.97 37.20 -1.04
N SER A 64 41.83 37.49 -1.70
CA SER A 64 41.59 38.85 -2.22
C SER A 64 40.10 39.13 -2.37
N SER A 65 39.66 40.11 -1.62
CA SER A 65 38.40 40.83 -1.73
C SER A 65 38.30 41.57 -3.07
N SER A 66 37.20 41.42 -3.82
CA SER A 66 36.83 42.42 -4.82
C SER A 66 35.31 42.58 -4.87
N THR A 67 34.91 43.76 -4.45
CA THR A 67 33.60 44.38 -4.66
C THR A 67 33.31 44.49 -6.17
N ASN A 68 32.21 43.90 -6.60
CA ASN A 68 31.71 44.15 -7.95
C ASN A 68 30.24 44.63 -7.90
N ARG A 69 30.10 45.91 -8.24
CA ARG A 69 28.82 46.59 -8.42
C ARG A 69 28.20 46.11 -9.72
N SER A 70 26.98 45.58 -9.65
CA SER A 70 26.13 45.31 -10.84
C SER A 70 25.43 46.62 -11.28
N PRO A 71 25.31 46.89 -12.58
CA PRO A 71 24.55 48.02 -13.10
C PRO A 71 23.04 47.77 -13.01
N PRO A 72 22.20 48.82 -12.95
CA PRO A 72 20.76 48.66 -12.86
C PRO A 72 20.17 48.24 -14.23
N SER A 73 19.32 47.19 -14.23
CA SER A 73 18.54 46.78 -15.38
C SER A 73 17.37 47.78 -15.67
N PRO A 74 17.06 48.08 -16.92
CA PRO A 74 15.96 48.95 -17.25
C PRO A 74 14.60 48.25 -17.01
N THR A 75 13.74 48.92 -16.27
CA THR A 75 12.35 48.54 -16.01
C THR A 75 11.52 48.75 -17.29
N LEU A 76 11.05 47.70 -17.89
CA LEU A 76 9.98 47.74 -18.89
C LEU A 76 8.63 47.56 -18.20
N PRO A 77 7.60 48.36 -18.51
CA PRO A 77 6.27 48.22 -17.96
C PRO A 77 5.58 47.03 -18.62
N LEU A 78 5.35 45.94 -17.88
CA LEU A 78 4.49 44.83 -18.29
C LEU A 78 3.02 45.27 -18.16
N LYS A 79 2.37 45.38 -19.32
CA LYS A 79 0.92 45.47 -19.46
C LYS A 79 0.24 44.26 -18.82
N GLY A 80 -0.79 44.49 -18.01
CA GLY A 80 -1.53 43.48 -17.27
C GLY A 80 -2.14 42.41 -18.16
N GLY A 81 -1.73 41.19 -17.88
CA GLY A 81 -2.43 39.97 -18.18
C GLY A 81 -2.56 39.25 -16.84
N GLY A 82 -3.74 39.31 -16.23
CA GLY A 82 -4.05 38.60 -14.99
C GLY A 82 -3.99 37.12 -15.26
N SER A 83 -2.85 36.49 -14.92
CA SER A 83 -2.84 35.03 -14.69
C SER A 83 -3.67 34.79 -13.44
N PRO A 84 -4.56 33.79 -13.42
CA PRO A 84 -5.24 33.42 -12.18
C PRO A 84 -4.18 33.08 -11.12
N GLU A 85 -4.21 33.76 -9.99
CA GLU A 85 -3.38 33.41 -8.85
C GLU A 85 -3.62 31.93 -8.52
N PRO A 86 -2.57 31.12 -8.30
CA PRO A 86 -2.75 29.77 -7.84
C PRO A 86 -3.47 29.82 -6.49
N VAL A 87 -4.70 29.35 -6.46
CA VAL A 87 -5.49 29.24 -5.23
C VAL A 87 -4.70 28.35 -4.27
N ALA A 88 -4.25 28.92 -3.18
CA ALA A 88 -3.53 28.17 -2.14
C ALA A 88 -4.42 26.99 -1.69
N PRO A 89 -3.84 25.80 -1.51
CA PRO A 89 -4.62 24.65 -1.03
C PRO A 89 -5.27 24.99 0.31
N PRO A 90 -6.55 24.58 0.53
CA PRO A 90 -7.27 24.90 1.75
C PRO A 90 -6.52 24.37 2.98
N ALA A 91 -6.67 25.07 4.10
CA ALA A 91 -6.11 24.63 5.37
C ALA A 91 -6.54 23.16 5.66
N PRO A 92 -5.69 22.33 6.27
CA PRO A 92 -5.92 20.89 6.47
C PRO A 92 -7.28 20.57 7.10
N ASP A 93 -7.69 21.33 8.10
CA ASP A 93 -8.96 21.13 8.79
C ASP A 93 -10.16 21.48 7.90
N ALA A 94 -10.05 22.51 7.07
CA ALA A 94 -11.08 22.88 6.11
C ALA A 94 -11.25 21.80 5.03
N ALA A 95 -10.16 21.21 4.53
CA ALA A 95 -10.21 20.11 3.57
C ALA A 95 -10.86 18.86 4.17
N ALA A 96 -10.54 18.52 5.41
CA ALA A 96 -11.16 17.38 6.11
C ALA A 96 -12.66 17.60 6.39
N MET A 97 -13.07 18.82 6.72
CA MET A 97 -14.49 19.16 6.86
C MET A 97 -15.24 19.07 5.54
N ALA A 98 -14.68 19.65 4.47
CA ALA A 98 -15.25 19.55 3.12
C ALA A 98 -15.38 18.09 2.66
N ALA A 99 -14.39 17.26 2.96
CA ALA A 99 -14.41 15.82 2.65
C ALA A 99 -15.56 15.10 3.38
N ARG A 100 -15.81 15.43 4.66
CA ARG A 100 -16.92 14.83 5.45
C ARG A 100 -18.27 15.19 4.86
N GLU A 101 -18.50 16.46 4.53
CA GLU A 101 -19.75 16.89 3.92
C GLU A 101 -19.96 16.27 2.55
N ALA A 102 -18.93 16.28 1.72
CA ALA A 102 -18.95 15.68 0.39
C ALA A 102 -19.25 14.18 0.47
N ALA A 103 -18.54 13.42 1.30
CA ALA A 103 -18.76 11.99 1.47
C ALA A 103 -20.19 11.70 1.99
N LYS A 104 -20.67 12.46 2.98
CA LYS A 104 -22.01 12.28 3.56
C LYS A 104 -23.12 12.51 2.54
N SER A 105 -22.93 13.39 1.56
CA SER A 105 -23.94 13.70 0.53
C SER A 105 -24.19 12.54 -0.44
N ALA A 106 -23.24 11.63 -0.62
CA ALA A 106 -23.38 10.50 -1.53
C ALA A 106 -24.40 9.46 -1.01
N ARG A 107 -25.31 9.03 -1.85
CA ARG A 107 -26.35 8.01 -1.54
C ARG A 107 -26.02 6.64 -2.12
N SER A 108 -25.05 6.58 -3.06
CA SER A 108 -24.59 5.36 -3.72
C SER A 108 -23.05 5.39 -3.90
N LEU A 109 -22.46 4.24 -4.21
CA LEU A 109 -21.05 4.15 -4.54
C LEU A 109 -20.69 4.94 -5.81
N ASP A 110 -21.58 4.97 -6.80
CA ASP A 110 -21.38 5.72 -8.04
C ASP A 110 -21.37 7.24 -7.78
N GLU A 111 -22.29 7.73 -6.92
CA GLU A 111 -22.29 9.13 -6.50
C GLU A 111 -21.02 9.46 -5.71
N LEU A 112 -20.60 8.58 -4.81
CA LEU A 112 -19.39 8.79 -4.01
C LEU A 112 -18.14 8.82 -4.91
N ARG A 113 -18.06 7.97 -5.93
CA ARG A 113 -16.99 8.00 -6.93
C ARG A 113 -16.98 9.31 -7.70
N ALA A 114 -18.14 9.76 -8.20
CA ALA A 114 -18.25 11.02 -8.94
C ALA A 114 -17.88 12.26 -8.08
N ILE A 115 -18.17 12.20 -6.77
CA ILE A 115 -17.75 13.24 -5.83
C ILE A 115 -16.23 13.22 -5.65
N LEU A 116 -15.62 12.04 -5.45
CA LEU A 116 -14.17 11.90 -5.33
C LEU A 116 -13.42 12.36 -6.58
N GLU A 117 -13.93 12.06 -7.78
CA GLU A 117 -13.35 12.53 -9.05
C GLU A 117 -13.27 14.06 -9.13
N LYS A 118 -14.19 14.76 -8.50
CA LYS A 118 -14.26 16.23 -8.45
C LYS A 118 -13.61 16.85 -7.22
N PHE A 119 -13.28 16.04 -6.22
CA PHE A 119 -12.75 16.54 -4.94
C PHE A 119 -11.27 16.91 -5.08
N ASP A 120 -10.93 18.17 -4.81
CA ASP A 120 -9.57 18.73 -4.95
C ASP A 120 -8.89 19.03 -3.60
N GLY A 121 -9.49 18.61 -2.49
CA GLY A 121 -8.96 18.86 -1.14
C GLY A 121 -7.75 18.00 -0.76
N CYS A 122 -7.39 16.97 -1.54
CA CYS A 122 -6.22 16.12 -1.30
C CYS A 122 -5.15 16.36 -2.37
N ALA A 123 -3.96 16.81 -1.93
CA ALA A 123 -2.84 17.11 -2.82
C ALA A 123 -2.36 15.89 -3.63
N LEU A 124 -2.58 14.67 -3.14
CA LEU A 124 -2.21 13.44 -3.85
C LEU A 124 -2.93 13.29 -5.20
N LYS A 125 -4.13 13.86 -5.35
CA LYS A 125 -4.87 13.84 -6.61
C LYS A 125 -4.07 14.48 -7.75
N ALA A 126 -3.37 15.58 -7.48
CA ALA A 126 -2.58 16.28 -8.51
C ALA A 126 -1.35 15.49 -8.98
N THR A 127 -0.88 14.50 -8.21
CA THR A 127 0.31 13.70 -8.52
C THR A 127 0.01 12.27 -8.94
N ALA A 128 -1.23 11.82 -8.75
CA ALA A 128 -1.69 10.51 -9.19
C ALA A 128 -2.14 10.56 -10.66
N THR A 129 -2.04 9.42 -11.35
CA THR A 129 -2.50 9.28 -12.75
C THR A 129 -4.02 9.26 -12.80
N GLN A 130 -4.66 8.55 -11.87
CA GLN A 130 -6.11 8.44 -11.78
C GLN A 130 -6.59 8.05 -10.39
N LEU A 131 -7.90 8.11 -10.21
CA LEU A 131 -8.59 7.65 -9.02
C LEU A 131 -8.62 6.12 -8.97
N VAL A 132 -8.11 5.53 -7.90
CA VAL A 132 -8.23 4.10 -7.58
C VAL A 132 -9.35 3.93 -6.56
N PHE A 133 -10.58 3.80 -7.03
CA PHE A 133 -11.76 3.85 -6.17
C PHE A 133 -11.99 2.54 -5.42
N ALA A 134 -12.29 1.48 -6.13
CA ALA A 134 -12.55 0.15 -5.60
C ALA A 134 -12.58 -0.90 -6.72
N ASP A 135 -12.60 -2.19 -6.31
CA ASP A 135 -12.85 -3.33 -7.16
C ASP A 135 -13.68 -4.39 -6.42
N GLY A 136 -14.42 -5.18 -7.17
CA GLY A 136 -15.21 -6.29 -6.65
C GLY A 136 -16.71 -6.03 -6.55
N ASN A 137 -17.38 -6.73 -5.64
CA ASN A 137 -18.83 -6.75 -5.51
C ASN A 137 -19.34 -5.68 -4.54
N PRO A 138 -20.14 -4.70 -4.99
CA PRO A 138 -20.74 -3.68 -4.11
C PRO A 138 -21.65 -4.22 -2.99
N LYS A 139 -22.08 -5.48 -3.10
CA LYS A 139 -22.93 -6.18 -2.10
C LYS A 139 -22.16 -7.29 -1.39
N ALA A 140 -20.85 -7.20 -1.34
CA ALA A 140 -20.01 -8.21 -0.71
C ALA A 140 -20.22 -8.26 0.81
N ARG A 141 -20.26 -9.48 1.36
CA ARG A 141 -20.28 -9.72 2.80
C ARG A 141 -18.95 -9.43 3.49
N VAL A 142 -17.85 -9.36 2.72
CA VAL A 142 -16.52 -9.03 3.24
C VAL A 142 -15.86 -7.94 2.41
N MET A 143 -15.31 -6.94 3.12
CA MET A 143 -14.59 -5.82 2.53
C MET A 143 -13.14 -5.80 3.00
N PHE A 144 -12.21 -5.67 2.05
CA PHE A 144 -10.78 -5.55 2.31
C PHE A 144 -10.34 -4.11 2.08
N VAL A 145 -9.64 -3.52 3.04
CA VAL A 145 -9.17 -2.12 2.94
C VAL A 145 -7.67 -2.06 3.17
N GLY A 146 -6.94 -1.61 2.14
CA GLY A 146 -5.51 -1.32 2.21
C GLY A 146 -5.22 0.13 2.62
N GLU A 147 -3.96 0.54 2.48
CA GLU A 147 -3.49 1.89 2.84
C GLU A 147 -3.65 2.86 1.65
N ALA A 148 -3.00 2.60 0.55
CA ALA A 148 -2.98 3.44 -0.65
C ALA A 148 -2.56 2.62 -1.88
N PRO A 149 -2.88 3.08 -3.11
CA PRO A 149 -2.48 2.41 -4.34
C PRO A 149 -0.97 2.53 -4.60
N GLY A 150 -0.39 1.52 -5.23
CA GLY A 150 0.93 1.53 -5.81
C GLY A 150 0.92 2.01 -7.27
N ARG A 151 2.06 1.81 -7.97
CA ARG A 151 2.22 2.24 -9.36
C ARG A 151 1.26 1.51 -10.32
N ASP A 152 1.16 0.19 -10.18
CA ASP A 152 0.36 -0.61 -11.10
C ASP A 152 -1.13 -0.27 -10.93
N GLU A 153 -1.55 -0.07 -9.69
CA GLU A 153 -2.90 0.35 -9.34
C GLU A 153 -3.24 1.75 -9.88
N ASP A 154 -2.28 2.69 -9.83
CA ASP A 154 -2.43 4.06 -10.35
C ASP A 154 -2.55 4.08 -11.88
N ILE A 155 -1.92 3.13 -12.58
CA ILE A 155 -2.00 2.97 -14.03
C ILE A 155 -3.33 2.32 -14.44
N GLU A 156 -3.76 1.27 -13.73
CA GLU A 156 -4.95 0.49 -14.07
C GLU A 156 -6.25 1.08 -13.49
N GLY A 157 -6.16 1.96 -12.48
CA GLY A 157 -7.33 2.53 -11.79
C GLY A 157 -8.05 1.54 -10.88
N LEU A 158 -7.45 0.39 -10.59
CA LEU A 158 -8.02 -0.67 -9.76
C LEU A 158 -7.10 -0.99 -8.56
N PRO A 159 -7.65 -1.26 -7.37
CA PRO A 159 -6.86 -1.60 -6.20
C PRO A 159 -6.28 -3.02 -6.30
N PHE A 160 -5.07 -3.20 -5.76
CA PHE A 160 -4.42 -4.50 -5.64
C PHE A 160 -4.30 -5.28 -6.97
N VAL A 161 -3.78 -4.66 -8.01
CA VAL A 161 -3.51 -5.30 -9.32
C VAL A 161 -2.04 -5.70 -9.49
N GLY A 162 -1.12 -5.05 -8.78
CA GLY A 162 0.30 -5.36 -8.80
C GLY A 162 0.66 -6.68 -8.09
N ARG A 163 1.95 -6.89 -7.81
CA ARG A 163 2.46 -8.13 -7.17
C ARG A 163 1.78 -8.44 -5.83
N SER A 164 1.48 -7.41 -5.03
CA SER A 164 0.77 -7.55 -3.75
C SER A 164 -0.68 -7.98 -3.96
N GLY A 165 -1.32 -7.49 -5.00
CA GLY A 165 -2.68 -7.87 -5.38
C GLY A 165 -2.77 -9.31 -5.85
N LYS A 166 -1.84 -9.76 -6.68
CA LYS A 166 -1.74 -11.16 -7.11
C LYS A 166 -1.60 -12.12 -5.92
N LEU A 167 -0.89 -11.70 -4.86
CA LEU A 167 -0.85 -12.48 -3.62
C LEU A 167 -2.19 -12.45 -2.89
N LEU A 168 -2.87 -11.28 -2.83
CA LEU A 168 -4.20 -11.19 -2.23
C LEU A 168 -5.19 -12.12 -2.95
N ASP A 169 -5.17 -12.16 -4.28
CA ASP A 169 -6.04 -13.05 -5.07
C ASP A 169 -5.82 -14.53 -4.71
N ARG A 170 -4.57 -14.95 -4.53
CA ARG A 170 -4.25 -16.30 -4.06
C ARG A 170 -4.73 -16.56 -2.64
N MET A 171 -4.62 -15.57 -1.75
CA MET A 171 -5.10 -15.68 -0.37
C MET A 171 -6.63 -15.80 -0.33
N LEU A 172 -7.35 -15.05 -1.17
CA LEU A 172 -8.79 -15.16 -1.34
C LEU A 172 -9.19 -16.53 -1.88
N ALA A 173 -8.57 -16.98 -2.97
CA ALA A 173 -8.82 -18.28 -3.59
C ALA A 173 -8.63 -19.44 -2.59
N ALA A 174 -7.64 -19.36 -1.72
CA ALA A 174 -7.37 -20.38 -0.70
C ALA A 174 -8.52 -20.55 0.32
N ILE A 175 -9.34 -19.51 0.52
CA ILE A 175 -10.56 -19.58 1.34
C ILE A 175 -11.85 -19.68 0.52
N ARG A 176 -11.73 -19.93 -0.79
CA ARG A 176 -12.83 -20.04 -1.76
C ARG A 176 -13.57 -18.71 -1.99
N LEU A 177 -12.87 -17.61 -1.95
CA LEU A 177 -13.33 -16.29 -2.36
C LEU A 177 -12.53 -15.83 -3.60
N ASP A 178 -13.09 -14.87 -4.31
CA ASP A 178 -12.47 -14.18 -5.42
C ASP A 178 -12.90 -12.71 -5.45
N ARG A 179 -12.42 -11.93 -6.43
CA ARG A 179 -12.78 -10.51 -6.55
C ARG A 179 -14.28 -10.29 -6.79
N THR A 180 -15.00 -11.26 -7.33
CA THR A 180 -16.46 -11.13 -7.57
C THR A 180 -17.29 -11.33 -6.30
N SER A 181 -16.69 -11.90 -5.26
CA SER A 181 -17.33 -12.21 -3.98
C SER A 181 -16.91 -11.26 -2.83
N VAL A 182 -15.88 -10.42 -3.05
CA VAL A 182 -15.38 -9.47 -2.07
C VAL A 182 -15.45 -8.03 -2.58
N TYR A 183 -15.29 -7.05 -1.70
CA TYR A 183 -15.08 -5.64 -2.07
C TYR A 183 -13.71 -5.19 -1.60
N ILE A 184 -12.93 -4.55 -2.46
CA ILE A 184 -11.54 -4.17 -2.19
C ILE A 184 -11.39 -2.67 -2.42
N ALA A 185 -10.81 -1.96 -1.44
CA ALA A 185 -10.53 -0.53 -1.53
C ALA A 185 -9.26 -0.15 -0.74
N ASN A 186 -8.91 1.12 -0.74
CA ASN A 186 -7.85 1.69 0.08
C ASN A 186 -8.38 2.89 0.88
N ILE A 187 -7.71 3.24 1.98
CA ILE A 187 -8.03 4.46 2.74
C ILE A 187 -7.81 5.69 1.85
N VAL A 188 -6.66 5.75 1.20
CA VAL A 188 -6.30 6.81 0.27
C VAL A 188 -6.49 6.32 -1.15
N PRO A 189 -7.33 6.98 -1.97
CA PRO A 189 -7.64 6.50 -3.32
C PRO A 189 -6.68 7.02 -4.40
N TRP A 190 -5.67 7.79 -4.04
CA TRP A 190 -4.65 8.32 -4.94
C TRP A 190 -3.26 7.89 -4.53
N ARG A 191 -2.42 7.58 -5.51
CA ARG A 191 -1.06 7.10 -5.28
C ARG A 191 -0.17 8.21 -4.71
N PRO A 192 0.50 8.01 -3.56
CA PRO A 192 1.53 8.91 -3.09
C PRO A 192 2.78 8.85 -3.97
N PRO A 193 3.45 9.99 -4.25
CA PRO A 193 4.68 10.03 -5.02
C PRO A 193 5.74 9.05 -4.50
N GLY A 194 6.38 8.31 -5.41
CA GLY A 194 7.39 7.32 -5.04
C GLY A 194 6.89 6.13 -4.22
N ASN A 195 5.57 5.89 -4.15
CA ASN A 195 4.94 4.88 -3.28
C ASN A 195 5.30 5.06 -1.79
N ARG A 196 5.53 6.29 -1.33
CA ARG A 196 5.71 6.57 0.10
C ARG A 196 4.42 6.28 0.87
N THR A 197 4.54 6.08 2.16
CA THR A 197 3.38 6.08 3.06
C THR A 197 2.67 7.43 3.00
N PRO A 198 1.31 7.46 2.92
CA PRO A 198 0.54 8.67 3.08
C PRO A 198 0.84 9.37 4.41
N THR A 199 0.83 10.69 4.41
CA THR A 199 0.93 11.43 5.66
C THR A 199 -0.37 11.26 6.49
N PRO A 200 -0.30 11.48 7.82
CA PRO A 200 -1.51 11.48 8.66
C PRO A 200 -2.59 12.43 8.15
N GLN A 201 -2.20 13.59 7.62
CA GLN A 201 -3.11 14.57 7.06
C GLN A 201 -3.79 14.07 5.79
N GLU A 202 -3.04 13.47 4.85
CA GLU A 202 -3.60 12.88 3.63
C GLU A 202 -4.60 11.76 3.96
N SER A 203 -4.27 10.91 4.93
CA SER A 203 -5.17 9.87 5.43
C SER A 203 -6.42 10.44 6.08
N GLN A 204 -6.30 11.50 6.88
CA GLN A 204 -7.42 12.18 7.54
C GLN A 204 -8.38 12.82 6.55
N ILE A 205 -7.89 13.44 5.48
CA ILE A 205 -8.70 14.03 4.42
C ILE A 205 -9.46 12.94 3.65
N CYS A 206 -8.83 11.79 3.39
CA CYS A 206 -9.46 10.70 2.63
C CYS A 206 -10.37 9.80 3.49
N LEU A 207 -10.18 9.78 4.81
CA LEU A 207 -10.91 8.90 5.73
C LEU A 207 -12.44 8.98 5.61
N PRO A 208 -13.09 10.15 5.48
CA PRO A 208 -14.55 10.21 5.34
C PRO A 208 -15.10 9.45 4.13
N PHE A 209 -14.35 9.40 3.04
CA PHE A 209 -14.76 8.70 1.82
C PHE A 209 -14.72 7.19 1.98
N ILE A 210 -13.67 6.62 2.57
CA ILE A 210 -13.62 5.18 2.83
C ILE A 210 -14.64 4.76 3.90
N GLN A 211 -14.89 5.59 4.91
CA GLN A 211 -15.96 5.36 5.88
C GLN A 211 -17.33 5.31 5.19
N ARG A 212 -17.58 6.22 4.25
CA ARG A 212 -18.82 6.21 3.46
C ARG A 212 -18.92 5.00 2.53
N GLN A 213 -17.80 4.55 1.93
CA GLN A 213 -17.80 3.29 1.18
C GLN A 213 -18.19 2.10 2.06
N ILE A 214 -17.61 1.98 3.26
CA ILE A 214 -17.93 0.90 4.20
C ILE A 214 -19.42 0.96 4.57
N GLU A 215 -19.96 2.15 4.85
CA GLU A 215 -21.37 2.33 5.16
C GLU A 215 -22.31 1.95 3.99
N LEU A 216 -21.90 2.26 2.74
CA LEU A 216 -22.70 1.98 1.54
C LEU A 216 -22.65 0.50 1.14
N VAL A 217 -21.48 -0.14 1.25
CA VAL A 217 -21.31 -1.58 1.03
C VAL A 217 -21.98 -2.41 2.12
N ASP A 218 -21.94 -1.93 3.36
CA ASP A 218 -22.50 -2.56 4.57
C ASP A 218 -22.06 -4.04 4.74
N PRO A 219 -20.75 -4.34 4.74
CA PRO A 219 -20.26 -5.72 4.81
C PRO A 219 -20.49 -6.31 6.21
N ASP A 220 -20.51 -7.65 6.33
CA ASP A 220 -20.54 -8.34 7.63
C ASP A 220 -19.15 -8.32 8.30
N ILE A 221 -18.09 -8.30 7.49
CA ILE A 221 -16.71 -8.37 7.95
C ILE A 221 -15.86 -7.31 7.22
N LEU A 222 -15.17 -6.48 8.00
CA LEU A 222 -14.16 -5.54 7.53
C LEU A 222 -12.76 -6.09 7.80
N VAL A 223 -11.93 -6.24 6.76
CA VAL A 223 -10.55 -6.72 6.87
C VAL A 223 -9.58 -5.59 6.59
N CYS A 224 -8.81 -5.16 7.60
CA CYS A 224 -7.80 -4.13 7.45
C CYS A 224 -6.46 -4.76 7.04
N LEU A 225 -5.99 -4.45 5.84
CA LEU A 225 -4.73 -4.97 5.29
C LEU A 225 -3.55 -4.08 5.71
N GLY A 226 -2.85 -4.49 6.76
CA GLY A 226 -1.68 -3.80 7.30
C GLY A 226 -1.96 -2.85 8.46
N GLY A 227 -0.86 -2.40 9.10
CA GLY A 227 -0.91 -1.52 10.27
C GLY A 227 -1.62 -0.19 10.01
N PRO A 228 -1.24 0.57 8.97
CA PRO A 228 -1.85 1.87 8.68
C PRO A 228 -3.36 1.79 8.48
N SER A 229 -3.86 0.77 7.75
CA SER A 229 -5.30 0.56 7.58
C SER A 229 -5.99 0.29 8.92
N ALA A 230 -5.42 -0.60 9.73
CA ALA A 230 -5.97 -0.94 11.05
C ALA A 230 -5.97 0.25 12.01
N GLN A 231 -4.89 1.03 12.04
CA GLN A 231 -4.78 2.21 12.88
C GLN A 231 -5.80 3.29 12.51
N THR A 232 -5.96 3.53 11.21
CA THR A 232 -6.85 4.59 10.72
C THR A 232 -8.33 4.22 10.91
N LEU A 233 -8.73 2.98 10.62
CA LEU A 233 -10.13 2.58 10.68
C LEU A 233 -10.58 2.15 12.09
N LEU A 234 -9.70 1.46 12.83
CA LEU A 234 -10.06 0.89 14.14
C LEU A 234 -9.51 1.69 15.32
N GLY A 235 -8.75 2.76 15.08
CA GLY A 235 -8.15 3.56 16.15
C GLY A 235 -7.12 2.81 16.99
N ILE A 236 -6.54 1.71 16.48
CA ILE A 236 -5.62 0.84 17.19
C ILE A 236 -4.25 1.50 17.29
N LYS A 237 -3.70 1.62 18.50
CA LYS A 237 -2.35 2.16 18.74
C LYS A 237 -1.25 1.09 18.67
N ASP A 238 -1.61 -0.16 18.94
CA ASP A 238 -0.67 -1.29 18.90
C ASP A 238 -0.26 -1.64 17.46
N GLY A 239 0.99 -2.13 17.30
CA GLY A 239 1.50 -2.58 16.01
C GLY A 239 0.76 -3.80 15.46
N ILE A 240 0.78 -3.96 14.14
CA ILE A 240 0.08 -5.04 13.42
C ILE A 240 0.43 -6.44 13.90
N THR A 241 1.66 -6.69 14.34
CA THR A 241 2.10 -7.99 14.86
C THR A 241 1.35 -8.43 16.12
N LYS A 242 0.88 -7.46 16.93
CA LYS A 242 0.10 -7.72 18.15
C LYS A 242 -1.40 -7.78 17.90
N THR A 243 -1.89 -7.08 16.87
CA THR A 243 -3.32 -6.88 16.61
C THR A 243 -3.88 -7.78 15.53
N ARG A 244 -3.04 -8.27 14.60
CA ARG A 244 -3.47 -9.16 13.54
C ARG A 244 -4.19 -10.42 14.06
N GLY A 245 -5.22 -10.84 13.37
CA GLY A 245 -5.98 -12.04 13.70
C GLY A 245 -6.89 -11.92 14.92
N ARG A 246 -6.96 -10.75 15.54
CA ARG A 246 -7.92 -10.45 16.61
C ARG A 246 -9.16 -9.81 16.02
N TRP A 247 -10.32 -10.15 16.56
CA TRP A 247 -11.58 -9.52 16.20
C TRP A 247 -11.77 -8.23 16.99
N PHE A 248 -12.22 -7.22 16.27
CA PHE A 248 -12.63 -5.91 16.77
C PHE A 248 -14.05 -5.63 16.29
N THR A 249 -14.71 -4.69 16.92
CA THR A 249 -15.97 -4.13 16.47
C THR A 249 -15.71 -2.85 15.69
N TYR A 250 -16.39 -2.67 14.58
CA TYR A 250 -16.40 -1.45 13.78
C TYR A 250 -17.82 -0.96 13.62
N ASP A 251 -18.07 0.30 13.98
CA ASP A 251 -19.34 0.96 13.76
C ASP A 251 -19.39 1.59 12.37
N THR A 252 -20.30 1.11 11.53
CA THR A 252 -20.52 1.63 10.17
C THR A 252 -21.37 2.91 10.18
N GLY A 253 -21.91 3.33 11.32
CA GLY A 253 -22.95 4.35 11.42
C GLY A 253 -24.37 3.82 11.21
N LYS A 254 -24.53 2.57 10.74
CA LYS A 254 -25.80 1.85 10.63
C LYS A 254 -25.89 0.69 11.60
N ARG A 255 -24.78 -0.03 11.76
CA ARG A 255 -24.66 -1.20 12.64
C ARG A 255 -23.21 -1.45 13.00
N GLU A 256 -23.01 -2.20 14.05
CA GLU A 256 -21.71 -2.77 14.37
C GLU A 256 -21.42 -4.01 13.55
N ILE A 257 -20.22 -4.09 12.98
CA ILE A 257 -19.72 -5.22 12.22
C ILE A 257 -18.41 -5.75 12.81
N ARG A 258 -18.07 -6.99 12.49
CA ARG A 258 -16.78 -7.56 12.88
C ARG A 258 -15.66 -7.01 12.02
N ALA A 259 -14.53 -6.64 12.63
CA ALA A 259 -13.34 -6.18 11.91
C ALA A 259 -12.10 -6.97 12.32
N MET A 260 -11.21 -7.25 11.36
CA MET A 260 -9.97 -7.99 11.62
C MET A 260 -8.78 -7.34 10.91
N PRO A 261 -7.76 -6.90 11.66
CA PRO A 261 -6.46 -6.56 11.11
C PRO A 261 -5.71 -7.82 10.67
N THR A 262 -5.04 -7.77 9.52
CA THR A 262 -4.11 -8.80 9.07
C THR A 262 -2.89 -8.17 8.39
N PHE A 263 -1.87 -8.97 8.07
CA PHE A 263 -0.70 -8.46 7.37
C PHE A 263 -1.03 -8.01 5.94
N HIS A 264 -0.44 -6.88 5.54
CA HIS A 264 -0.54 -6.43 4.16
C HIS A 264 0.19 -7.40 3.21
N PRO A 265 -0.37 -7.75 2.04
CA PRO A 265 0.27 -8.66 1.10
C PRO A 265 1.69 -8.24 0.69
N ALA A 266 1.96 -6.95 0.51
CA ALA A 266 3.29 -6.45 0.22
C ALA A 266 4.32 -6.74 1.34
N PHE A 267 3.88 -6.76 2.62
CA PHE A 267 4.73 -7.18 3.73
C PHE A 267 5.02 -8.69 3.66
N LEU A 268 4.03 -9.51 3.30
CA LEU A 268 4.17 -10.95 3.16
C LEU A 268 5.10 -11.36 2.00
N LEU A 269 5.21 -10.53 0.97
CA LEU A 269 6.20 -10.72 -0.11
C LEU A 269 7.63 -10.48 0.38
N ARG A 270 7.84 -9.52 1.28
CA ARG A 270 9.15 -9.22 1.88
C ARG A 270 9.51 -10.16 3.05
N SER A 271 8.50 -10.74 3.70
CA SER A 271 8.65 -11.60 4.88
C SER A 271 7.81 -12.87 4.73
N PRO A 272 8.23 -13.82 3.88
CA PRO A 272 7.42 -14.99 3.51
C PRO A 272 7.02 -15.88 4.69
N LEU A 273 7.87 -15.99 5.72
CA LEU A 273 7.58 -16.76 6.93
C LEU A 273 6.33 -16.26 7.69
N GLN A 274 5.92 -15.02 7.47
CA GLN A 274 4.73 -14.44 8.10
C GLN A 274 3.43 -14.88 7.41
N LYS A 275 3.49 -15.49 6.22
CA LYS A 275 2.31 -16.01 5.49
C LYS A 275 1.51 -17.01 6.34
N ARG A 276 2.18 -17.84 7.16
CA ARG A 276 1.52 -18.78 8.08
C ARG A 276 0.54 -18.12 9.07
N PHE A 277 0.83 -16.88 9.47
CA PHE A 277 -0.04 -16.14 10.37
C PHE A 277 -1.22 -15.53 9.60
N ALA A 278 -0.96 -14.92 8.45
CA ALA A 278 -2.02 -14.43 7.57
C ALA A 278 -2.98 -15.57 7.16
N TRP A 279 -2.46 -16.77 6.92
CA TRP A 279 -3.28 -17.96 6.66
C TRP A 279 -4.28 -18.24 7.79
N ARG A 280 -3.83 -18.19 9.05
CA ARG A 280 -4.72 -18.36 10.21
C ARG A 280 -5.81 -17.28 10.26
N ASP A 281 -5.47 -16.04 9.91
CA ASP A 281 -6.44 -14.94 9.86
C ASP A 281 -7.50 -15.20 8.80
N PHE A 282 -7.08 -15.60 7.59
CA PHE A 282 -7.99 -15.91 6.50
C PHE A 282 -8.90 -17.11 6.81
N LEU A 283 -8.40 -18.14 7.49
CA LEU A 283 -9.24 -19.24 7.97
C LEU A 283 -10.27 -18.77 9.00
N ALA A 284 -9.92 -17.85 9.88
CA ALA A 284 -10.86 -17.26 10.84
C ALA A 284 -11.94 -16.43 10.13
N ILE A 285 -11.57 -15.65 9.09
CA ILE A 285 -12.52 -14.93 8.24
C ILE A 285 -13.46 -15.91 7.54
N LYS A 286 -12.92 -16.98 6.93
CA LYS A 286 -13.73 -18.03 6.27
C LYS A 286 -14.75 -18.64 7.22
N LYS A 287 -14.33 -18.98 8.43
CA LYS A 287 -15.23 -19.52 9.46
C LYS A 287 -16.33 -18.52 9.80
N ALA A 288 -15.96 -17.27 10.02
CA ALA A 288 -16.89 -16.20 10.37
C ALA A 288 -17.92 -15.84 9.27
N LEU A 289 -17.64 -16.18 8.00
CA LEU A 289 -18.56 -16.01 6.88
C LEU A 289 -19.53 -17.21 6.74
N ALA A 290 -19.22 -18.36 7.36
CA ALA A 290 -20.06 -19.55 7.35
C ALA A 290 -21.09 -19.53 8.49
N ASP A 291 -20.81 -18.78 9.54
CA ASP A 291 -21.72 -18.52 10.67
C ASP A 291 -22.79 -17.49 10.26
#